data_06b220cd1347d2c50fea84a90834b005
#
_entry.id   06b220cd1347d2c50fea84a90834b005
#
_cell.length_a   1.000
_cell.length_b   1.000
_cell.length_c   1.000
_cell.angle_alpha   90.00
_cell.angle_beta   90.00
_cell.angle_gamma   90.00
#
_symmetry.space_group_name_H-M   'P 1'
#
loop_
_entity.id
_entity.type
_entity.pdbx_description
1 polymer ?
#
loop_
_entity_poly.entity_id
_entity_poly.type
_entity_poly.pdbx_seq_one_letter_code
_entity_poly.pdbx_strand_id
1 'polypeptide(L)'
;MPETESTEDAPTTSQLEEEGDIAADYIEELLDIADLDGDIEIDARGGRAYLSVTSSESDSLRVLSKPDTVGALQELTRIAVQTKTGSFSRLILDIGGSRDARAAELAALVDRAVERIEAGAASAALPPMSSYERKLVHDIVSERGFTSESEGEGKDRHTVITR
;
A
#
# COMPACT_ATOMS: atom_id res chain seq x y z
N MET A 1 8.46 36.52 11.53
CA MET A 1 9.27 35.54 10.78
C MET A 1 8.31 34.68 10.01
N PRO A 2 8.24 34.78 8.68
CA PRO A 2 7.45 33.77 7.92
C PRO A 2 8.18 32.45 8.02
N GLU A 3 7.48 31.46 8.54
CA GLU A 3 7.89 30.07 8.44
C GLU A 3 7.93 29.72 6.95
N THR A 4 9.12 29.44 6.46
CA THR A 4 9.27 28.84 5.14
C THR A 4 8.72 27.44 5.23
N GLU A 5 7.45 27.26 4.86
CA GLU A 5 6.95 25.95 4.46
C GLU A 5 7.88 25.46 3.36
N SER A 6 8.71 24.49 3.70
CA SER A 6 9.41 23.70 2.71
C SER A 6 8.34 22.95 1.94
N THR A 7 7.93 23.51 0.82
CA THR A 7 7.26 22.73 -0.21
C THR A 7 8.29 21.68 -0.63
N GLU A 8 8.17 20.47 -0.08
CA GLU A 8 8.85 19.31 -0.66
C GLU A 8 8.35 19.25 -2.10
N ASP A 9 9.21 19.63 -3.01
CA ASP A 9 8.91 19.54 -4.44
C ASP A 9 8.55 18.11 -4.75
N ALA A 10 7.41 17.92 -5.42
CA ALA A 10 6.98 16.59 -5.87
C ALA A 10 8.12 15.94 -6.67
N PRO A 11 8.38 14.64 -6.48
CA PRO A 11 9.47 13.97 -7.18
C PRO A 11 9.29 14.07 -8.69
N THR A 12 10.38 14.33 -9.39
CA THR A 12 10.40 14.38 -10.84
C THR A 12 10.24 12.98 -11.43
N THR A 13 9.82 12.88 -12.70
CA THR A 13 9.75 11.59 -13.40
C THR A 13 11.09 10.85 -13.37
N SER A 14 12.19 11.55 -13.57
CA SER A 14 13.53 10.96 -13.51
C SER A 14 13.88 10.41 -12.12
N GLN A 15 13.47 11.09 -11.06
CA GLN A 15 13.65 10.59 -9.68
C GLN A 15 12.80 9.33 -9.44
N LEU A 16 11.59 9.29 -9.94
CA LEU A 16 10.72 8.11 -9.82
C LEU A 16 11.25 6.92 -10.63
N GLU A 17 11.83 7.15 -11.80
CA GLU A 17 12.50 6.12 -12.59
C GLU A 17 13.71 5.56 -11.85
N GLU A 18 14.55 6.42 -11.26
CA GLU A 18 15.69 5.99 -10.43
C GLU A 18 15.25 5.17 -9.21
N GLU A 19 14.23 5.63 -8.49
CA GLU A 19 13.65 4.88 -7.38
C GLU A 19 13.14 3.50 -7.83
N GLY A 20 12.46 3.45 -8.96
CA GLY A 20 11.94 2.22 -9.55
C GLY A 20 13.05 1.24 -9.93
N ASP A 21 14.12 1.71 -10.55
CA ASP A 21 15.28 0.88 -10.93
C ASP A 21 15.98 0.29 -9.70
N ILE A 22 16.23 1.10 -8.67
CA ILE A 22 16.83 0.64 -7.42
C ILE A 22 15.93 -0.39 -6.73
N ALA A 23 14.64 -0.14 -6.68
CA ALA A 23 13.68 -1.05 -6.09
C ALA A 23 13.58 -2.37 -6.85
N ALA A 24 13.58 -2.31 -8.18
CA ALA A 24 13.58 -3.49 -9.04
C ALA A 24 14.82 -4.36 -8.84
N ASP A 25 16.00 -3.76 -8.79
CA ASP A 25 17.25 -4.47 -8.51
C ASP A 25 17.21 -5.16 -7.15
N TYR A 26 16.69 -4.50 -6.14
CA TYR A 26 16.55 -5.07 -4.79
C TYR A 26 15.61 -6.29 -4.77
N ILE A 27 14.47 -6.20 -5.41
CA ILE A 27 13.49 -7.30 -5.48
C ILE A 27 14.01 -8.44 -6.37
N GLU A 28 14.66 -8.14 -7.49
CA GLU A 28 15.25 -9.14 -8.36
C GLU A 28 16.31 -9.98 -7.62
N GLU A 29 17.18 -9.33 -6.86
CA GLU A 29 18.16 -10.03 -6.01
C GLU A 29 17.49 -10.90 -4.94
N LEU A 30 16.42 -10.42 -4.32
CA LEU A 30 15.62 -11.20 -3.36
C LEU A 30 15.01 -12.44 -4.00
N LEU A 31 14.44 -12.31 -5.20
CA LEU A 31 13.85 -13.43 -5.93
C LEU A 31 14.91 -14.47 -6.31
N ASP A 32 16.08 -14.03 -6.75
CA ASP A 32 17.21 -14.90 -7.08
C ASP A 32 17.69 -15.69 -5.84
N ILE A 33 17.85 -15.02 -4.70
CA ILE A 33 18.25 -15.67 -3.44
C ILE A 33 17.21 -16.69 -2.98
N ALA A 34 15.94 -16.38 -3.15
CA ALA A 34 14.83 -17.25 -2.75
C ALA A 34 14.51 -18.35 -3.77
N ASP A 35 15.21 -18.39 -4.91
CA ASP A 35 14.95 -19.30 -6.03
C ASP A 35 13.48 -19.22 -6.53
N LEU A 36 13.01 -17.98 -6.67
CA LEU A 36 11.68 -17.67 -7.15
C LEU A 36 11.72 -16.96 -8.50
N ASP A 37 10.81 -17.33 -9.40
CA ASP A 37 10.65 -16.67 -10.68
C ASP A 37 9.63 -15.54 -10.58
N GLY A 38 9.97 -14.39 -11.16
CA GLY A 38 9.06 -13.25 -11.25
C GLY A 38 9.52 -12.24 -12.29
N ASP A 39 8.57 -11.66 -12.98
CA ASP A 39 8.77 -10.54 -13.89
C ASP A 39 8.43 -9.25 -13.15
N ILE A 40 9.29 -8.24 -13.26
CA ILE A 40 9.13 -6.96 -12.57
C ILE A 40 8.79 -5.89 -13.60
N GLU A 41 7.68 -5.21 -13.39
CA GLU A 41 7.27 -4.02 -14.13
C GLU A 41 7.38 -2.78 -13.24
N ILE A 42 7.93 -1.71 -13.79
CA ILE A 42 8.09 -0.42 -13.12
C ILE A 42 7.17 0.59 -13.80
N ASP A 43 6.42 1.32 -12.98
CA ASP A 43 5.55 2.40 -13.43
C ASP A 43 5.64 3.60 -12.48
N ALA A 44 5.22 4.77 -12.93
CA ALA A 44 5.11 5.97 -12.12
C ALA A 44 3.65 6.41 -12.09
N ARG A 45 3.02 6.36 -10.92
CA ARG A 45 1.61 6.70 -10.73
C ARG A 45 1.43 7.60 -9.53
N GLY A 46 0.72 8.71 -9.71
CA GLY A 46 0.38 9.60 -8.61
C GLY A 46 1.58 10.13 -7.82
N GLY A 47 2.69 10.40 -8.50
CA GLY A 47 3.92 10.87 -7.86
C GLY A 47 4.66 9.80 -7.05
N ARG A 48 4.45 8.53 -7.36
CA ARG A 48 5.09 7.38 -6.70
C ARG A 48 5.67 6.41 -7.73
N ALA A 49 6.80 5.81 -7.38
CA ALA A 49 7.27 4.63 -8.09
C ALA A 49 6.38 3.43 -7.73
N TYR A 50 5.96 2.68 -8.71
CA TYR A 50 5.09 1.52 -8.56
C TYR A 50 5.76 0.30 -9.16
N LEU A 51 5.98 -0.71 -8.33
CA LEU A 51 6.58 -1.99 -8.74
C LEU A 51 5.53 -3.09 -8.71
N SER A 52 5.36 -3.78 -9.83
CA SER A 52 4.53 -4.98 -9.94
C SER A 52 5.40 -6.19 -10.20
N VAL A 53 5.29 -7.21 -9.37
CA VAL A 53 5.96 -8.50 -9.54
C VAL A 53 4.90 -9.53 -9.93
N THR A 54 5.06 -10.12 -11.10
CA THR A 54 4.16 -11.15 -11.64
C THR A 54 4.92 -12.41 -11.96
N SER A 55 4.24 -13.54 -12.05
CA SER A 55 4.81 -14.81 -12.49
C SER A 55 3.84 -15.55 -13.38
N SER A 56 4.37 -16.23 -14.39
CA SER A 56 3.61 -17.16 -15.22
C SER A 56 3.21 -18.44 -14.46
N GLU A 57 3.93 -18.75 -13.39
CA GLU A 57 3.62 -19.85 -12.48
C GLU A 57 2.82 -19.33 -11.28
N SER A 58 1.55 -19.70 -11.18
CA SER A 58 0.61 -19.17 -10.20
C SER A 58 1.03 -19.37 -8.73
N ASP A 59 1.87 -20.34 -8.45
CA ASP A 59 2.27 -20.71 -7.08
C ASP A 59 3.62 -20.13 -6.66
N SER A 60 4.48 -19.66 -7.60
CA SER A 60 5.84 -19.23 -7.28
C SER A 60 5.87 -18.01 -6.36
N LEU A 61 4.94 -17.08 -6.48
CA LEU A 61 4.89 -15.86 -5.67
C LEU A 61 3.92 -15.95 -4.48
N ARG A 62 3.25 -17.09 -4.29
CA ARG A 62 2.23 -17.25 -3.22
C ARG A 62 2.77 -16.94 -1.82
N VAL A 63 3.99 -17.36 -1.54
CA VAL A 63 4.63 -17.12 -0.23
C VAL A 63 4.83 -15.64 0.03
N LEU A 64 5.18 -14.87 -1.01
CA LEU A 64 5.47 -13.44 -0.92
C LEU A 64 4.22 -12.56 -1.04
N SER A 65 3.11 -13.06 -1.55
CA SER A 65 1.90 -12.28 -1.84
C SER A 65 0.97 -12.09 -0.64
N LYS A 66 1.26 -12.68 0.51
CA LYS A 66 0.51 -12.47 1.75
C LYS A 66 0.59 -11.01 2.20
N PRO A 67 -0.50 -10.39 2.70
CA PRO A 67 -0.52 -8.96 3.06
C PRO A 67 0.62 -8.53 3.98
N ASP A 68 0.90 -9.29 5.03
CA ASP A 68 1.98 -8.98 5.99
C ASP A 68 3.35 -9.08 5.34
N THR A 69 3.55 -10.05 4.46
CA THR A 69 4.81 -10.25 3.74
C THR A 69 5.03 -9.13 2.72
N VAL A 70 4.02 -8.77 1.94
CA VAL A 70 4.10 -7.64 0.99
C VAL A 70 4.39 -6.34 1.71
N GLY A 71 3.73 -6.08 2.83
CA GLY A 71 3.98 -4.89 3.65
C GLY A 71 5.42 -4.83 4.18
N ALA A 72 5.95 -5.94 4.66
CA ALA A 72 7.34 -6.03 5.14
C ALA A 72 8.35 -5.84 3.99
N LEU A 73 8.12 -6.46 2.84
CA LEU A 73 8.97 -6.32 1.67
C LEU A 73 8.91 -4.89 1.10
N GLN A 74 7.75 -4.27 1.08
CA GLN A 74 7.61 -2.87 0.67
C GLN A 74 8.45 -1.95 1.56
N GLU A 75 8.41 -2.14 2.87
CA GLU A 75 9.18 -1.32 3.80
C GLU A 75 10.69 -1.54 3.63
N LEU A 76 11.16 -2.77 3.50
CA LEU A 76 12.57 -3.09 3.23
C LEU A 76 13.03 -2.50 1.90
N THR A 77 12.22 -2.58 0.86
CA THR A 77 12.52 -2.01 -0.46
C THR A 77 12.62 -0.49 -0.40
N ARG A 78 11.70 0.16 0.33
CA ARG A 78 11.74 1.62 0.57
C ARG A 78 13.04 2.03 1.29
N ILE A 79 13.43 1.30 2.32
CA ILE A 79 14.68 1.55 3.05
C ILE A 79 15.89 1.40 2.11
N ALA A 80 15.91 0.39 1.25
CA ALA A 80 16.97 0.20 0.26
C ALA A 80 17.04 1.40 -0.72
N VAL A 81 15.92 1.87 -1.22
CA VAL A 81 15.84 3.06 -2.09
C VAL A 81 16.32 4.31 -1.35
N GLN A 82 15.81 4.56 -0.15
CA GLN A 82 16.18 5.72 0.66
C GLN A 82 17.67 5.73 1.01
N THR A 83 18.26 4.57 1.26
CA THR A 83 19.69 4.45 1.55
C THR A 83 20.55 4.86 0.35
N LYS A 84 20.13 4.53 -0.86
CA LYS A 84 20.86 4.87 -2.10
C LYS A 84 20.61 6.29 -2.58
N THR A 85 19.36 6.78 -2.49
CA THR A 85 18.99 8.11 -3.00
C THR A 85 19.17 9.22 -1.98
N GLY A 86 19.18 8.91 -0.69
CA GLY A 86 19.18 9.88 0.40
C GLY A 86 17.84 10.61 0.60
N SER A 87 16.79 10.20 -0.11
CA SER A 87 15.47 10.83 -0.09
C SER A 87 14.40 9.86 0.34
N PHE A 88 13.34 10.37 0.96
CA PHE A 88 12.18 9.58 1.33
C PHE A 88 11.46 9.05 0.07
N SER A 89 11.18 7.75 0.04
CA SER A 89 10.45 7.11 -1.04
C SER A 89 9.03 6.72 -0.62
N ARG A 90 8.08 7.01 -1.48
CA ARG A 90 6.68 6.57 -1.35
C ARG A 90 6.37 5.36 -2.21
N LEU A 91 7.37 4.58 -2.52
CA LEU A 91 7.27 3.39 -3.36
C LEU A 91 6.10 2.49 -2.95
N ILE A 92 5.44 1.96 -3.95
CA ILE A 92 4.39 0.96 -3.81
C ILE A 92 4.86 -0.34 -4.44
N LEU A 93 4.73 -1.44 -3.70
CA LEU A 93 5.04 -2.80 -4.14
C LEU A 93 3.76 -3.63 -4.25
N ASP A 94 3.57 -4.26 -5.40
CA ASP A 94 2.52 -5.25 -5.64
C ASP A 94 3.17 -6.57 -6.02
N ILE A 95 2.75 -7.65 -5.37
CA ILE A 95 3.27 -9.00 -5.63
C ILE A 95 2.12 -9.93 -5.96
N GLY A 96 2.12 -10.45 -7.21
CA GLY A 96 1.14 -11.44 -7.65
C GLY A 96 -0.32 -10.98 -7.55
N GLY A 97 -0.58 -9.68 -7.78
CA GLY A 97 -1.92 -9.11 -7.66
C GLY A 97 -2.41 -8.94 -6.22
N SER A 98 -1.49 -8.93 -5.24
CA SER A 98 -1.82 -8.81 -3.81
C SER A 98 -2.64 -7.57 -3.46
N ARG A 99 -2.47 -6.48 -4.21
CA ARG A 99 -3.22 -5.25 -3.97
C ARG A 99 -4.68 -5.35 -4.35
N ASP A 100 -4.99 -5.96 -5.49
CA ASP A 100 -6.38 -6.19 -5.91
C ASP A 100 -7.09 -7.16 -4.96
N ALA A 101 -6.40 -8.22 -4.55
CA ALA A 101 -6.91 -9.15 -3.56
C ALA A 101 -7.18 -8.45 -2.21
N ARG A 102 -6.25 -7.61 -1.75
CA ARG A 102 -6.41 -6.85 -0.51
C ARG A 102 -7.53 -5.81 -0.61
N ALA A 103 -7.65 -5.11 -1.75
CA ALA A 103 -8.74 -4.17 -1.99
C ALA A 103 -10.11 -4.86 -1.91
N ALA A 104 -10.24 -6.06 -2.46
CA ALA A 104 -11.45 -6.86 -2.35
C ALA A 104 -11.77 -7.28 -0.90
N GLU A 105 -10.76 -7.65 -0.12
CA GLU A 105 -10.92 -7.94 1.32
C GLU A 105 -11.38 -6.71 2.11
N LEU A 106 -10.80 -5.55 1.84
CA LEU A 106 -11.18 -4.28 2.49
C LEU A 106 -12.61 -3.89 2.12
N ALA A 107 -13.02 -4.05 0.87
CA ALA A 107 -14.39 -3.81 0.43
C ALA A 107 -15.38 -4.73 1.17
N ALA A 108 -15.05 -6.00 1.34
CA ALA A 108 -15.87 -6.94 2.11
C ALA A 108 -15.96 -6.57 3.60
N LEU A 109 -14.88 -6.05 4.19
CA LEU A 109 -14.91 -5.53 5.57
C LEU A 109 -15.83 -4.32 5.70
N VAL A 110 -15.79 -3.40 4.75
CA VAL A 110 -16.68 -2.23 4.72
C VAL A 110 -18.14 -2.69 4.57
N ASP A 111 -18.44 -3.61 3.66
CA ASP A 111 -19.80 -4.09 3.45
C ASP A 111 -20.39 -4.72 4.73
N ARG A 112 -19.61 -5.53 5.44
CA ARG A 112 -20.04 -6.11 6.73
C ARG A 112 -20.25 -5.04 7.81
N ALA A 113 -19.42 -4.01 7.84
CA ALA A 113 -19.56 -2.90 8.78
C ALA A 113 -20.82 -2.07 8.48
N VAL A 114 -21.09 -1.80 7.20
CA VAL A 114 -22.29 -1.10 6.74
C VAL A 114 -23.55 -1.89 7.10
N GLU A 115 -23.57 -3.18 6.89
CA GLU A 115 -24.69 -4.06 7.28
C GLU A 115 -24.99 -3.97 8.78
N ARG A 116 -23.95 -3.92 9.63
CA ARG A 116 -24.15 -3.74 11.08
C ARG A 116 -24.76 -2.38 11.43
N ILE A 117 -24.35 -1.31 10.75
CA ILE A 117 -24.90 0.02 10.94
C ILE A 117 -26.35 0.09 10.46
N GLU A 118 -26.67 -0.54 9.35
CA GLU A 118 -28.04 -0.63 8.84
C GLU A 118 -28.95 -1.45 9.77
N ALA A 119 -28.40 -2.45 10.44
CA ALA A 119 -29.08 -3.24 11.45
C ALA A 119 -29.26 -2.54 12.81
N GLY A 120 -28.77 -1.30 12.96
CA GLY A 120 -29.00 -0.45 14.14
C GLY A 120 -27.76 -0.10 14.95
N ALA A 121 -26.56 -0.52 14.57
CA ALA A 121 -25.35 -0.07 15.22
C ALA A 121 -25.08 1.41 14.96
N ALA A 122 -24.62 2.16 15.98
CA ALA A 122 -24.28 3.57 15.85
C ALA A 122 -22.99 3.79 15.03
N SER A 123 -22.04 2.86 15.17
CA SER A 123 -20.76 2.88 14.46
C SER A 123 -20.23 1.47 14.29
N ALA A 124 -19.24 1.32 13.42
CA ALA A 124 -18.51 0.08 13.23
C ALA A 124 -17.01 0.37 13.05
N ALA A 125 -16.21 -0.21 13.92
CA ALA A 125 -14.76 -0.12 13.84
C ALA A 125 -14.18 -1.25 12.99
N LEU A 126 -13.24 -0.91 12.11
CA LEU A 126 -12.47 -1.88 11.34
C LEU A 126 -11.15 -2.22 12.07
N PRO A 127 -10.51 -3.33 11.72
CA PRO A 127 -9.18 -3.65 12.25
C PRO A 127 -8.15 -2.56 11.93
N PRO A 128 -7.08 -2.44 12.72
CA PRO A 128 -5.97 -1.55 12.40
C PRO A 128 -5.38 -1.86 11.03
N MET A 129 -5.00 -0.81 10.30
CA MET A 129 -4.42 -0.92 8.97
C MET A 129 -3.53 0.28 8.64
N SER A 130 -2.74 0.16 7.59
CA SER A 130 -1.84 1.22 7.14
C SER A 130 -2.60 2.47 6.67
N SER A 131 -1.90 3.60 6.57
CA SER A 131 -2.49 4.84 6.07
C SER A 131 -2.99 4.72 4.63
N TYR A 132 -2.29 3.95 3.80
CA TYR A 132 -2.72 3.64 2.43
C TYR A 132 -4.03 2.85 2.41
N GLU A 133 -4.13 1.79 3.20
CA GLU A 133 -5.35 0.98 3.29
C GLU A 133 -6.52 1.77 3.88
N ARG A 134 -6.28 2.61 4.91
CA ARG A 134 -7.31 3.47 5.48
C ARG A 134 -7.86 4.47 4.45
N LYS A 135 -7.00 5.00 3.57
CA LYS A 135 -7.45 5.86 2.48
C LYS A 135 -8.37 5.10 1.52
N LEU A 136 -8.00 3.89 1.11
CA LEU A 136 -8.86 3.04 0.28
C LEU A 136 -10.22 2.78 0.95
N VAL A 137 -10.20 2.49 2.24
CA VAL A 137 -11.43 2.27 3.02
C VAL A 137 -12.30 3.53 3.05
N HIS A 138 -11.72 4.71 3.28
CA HIS A 138 -12.47 5.98 3.27
C HIS A 138 -13.15 6.22 1.92
N ASP A 139 -12.46 5.95 0.83
CA ASP A 139 -13.02 6.08 -0.52
C ASP A 139 -14.19 5.12 -0.73
N ILE A 140 -14.04 3.85 -0.36
CA ILE A 140 -15.11 2.84 -0.46
C ILE A 140 -16.32 3.22 0.41
N VAL A 141 -16.10 3.65 1.64
CA VAL A 141 -17.16 4.07 2.57
C VAL A 141 -17.93 5.25 2.00
N SER A 142 -17.23 6.23 1.45
CA SER A 142 -17.83 7.40 0.80
C SER A 142 -18.69 7.01 -0.40
N GLU A 143 -18.23 6.09 -1.24
CA GLU A 143 -19.00 5.56 -2.38
C GLU A 143 -20.30 4.88 -1.94
N ARG A 144 -20.32 4.29 -0.75
CA ARG A 144 -21.51 3.66 -0.18
C ARG A 144 -22.43 4.64 0.57
N GLY A 145 -22.07 5.92 0.60
CA GLY A 145 -22.90 6.97 1.23
C GLY A 145 -22.79 7.03 2.75
N PHE A 146 -21.72 6.50 3.32
CA PHE A 146 -21.43 6.54 4.76
C PHE A 146 -20.25 7.47 5.05
N THR A 147 -20.08 7.79 6.32
CA THR A 147 -18.97 8.62 6.82
C THR A 147 -17.94 7.75 7.53
N SER A 148 -16.68 8.12 7.46
CA SER A 148 -15.61 7.42 8.16
C SER A 148 -14.55 8.36 8.68
N GLU A 149 -13.97 8.01 9.82
CA GLU A 149 -12.85 8.70 10.45
C GLU A 149 -11.78 7.72 10.87
N SER A 150 -10.52 8.17 10.87
CA SER A 150 -9.41 7.39 11.41
C SER A 150 -9.21 7.74 12.88
N GLU A 151 -9.19 6.72 13.73
CA GLU A 151 -8.98 6.83 15.17
C GLU A 151 -7.77 6.01 15.61
N GLY A 152 -7.24 6.31 16.79
CA GLY A 152 -6.07 5.63 17.34
C GLY A 152 -4.74 6.19 16.86
N GLU A 153 -3.65 5.63 17.34
CA GLU A 153 -2.29 6.06 17.05
C GLU A 153 -1.38 4.90 16.65
N GLY A 154 -0.37 5.19 15.85
CA GLY A 154 0.64 4.22 15.45
C GLY A 154 0.04 2.97 14.81
N LYS A 155 0.46 1.82 15.28
CA LYS A 155 0.01 0.51 14.76
C LYS A 155 -1.44 0.15 15.08
N ASP A 156 -2.05 0.86 16.04
CA ASP A 156 -3.45 0.63 16.44
C ASP A 156 -4.44 1.55 15.70
N ARG A 157 -3.92 2.39 14.81
CA ARG A 157 -4.75 3.33 14.05
C ARG A 157 -5.66 2.59 13.06
N HIS A 158 -6.95 2.86 13.13
CA HIS A 158 -8.00 2.17 12.41
C HIS A 158 -9.09 3.13 11.93
N THR A 159 -9.97 2.65 11.09
CA THR A 159 -11.12 3.41 10.57
C THR A 159 -12.39 3.04 11.32
N VAL A 160 -13.16 4.05 11.69
CA VAL A 160 -14.50 3.92 12.27
C VAL A 160 -15.52 4.48 11.29
N ILE A 161 -16.56 3.70 10.99
CA ILE A 161 -17.63 4.05 10.05
C ILE A 161 -18.87 4.45 10.83
N THR A 162 -19.52 5.54 10.40
CA THR A 162 -20.79 6.03 10.91
C THR A 162 -21.73 6.34 9.76
N ARG A 163 -23.00 6.59 10.08
CA ARG A 163 -24.00 7.02 9.10
C ARG A 163 -23.76 8.43 8.56
#